data_7504de9bc22eb556b717d01c72f2cc2e
#
_entry.id   7504de9bc22eb556b717d01c72f2cc2e
#
_cell.length_a   1.000
_cell.length_b   1.000
_cell.length_c   1.000
_cell.angle_alpha   90.00
_cell.angle_beta   90.00
_cell.angle_gamma   90.00
#
_symmetry.space_group_name_H-M   'P 1'
#
loop_
_entity.id
_entity.type
_entity.pdbx_description
1 polymer ?
#
loop_
_entity_poly.entity_id
_entity_poly.type
_entity_poly.pdbx_seq_one_letter_code
_entity_poly.pdbx_strand_id
1 'polypeptide(L)'
;MNHTDLQLDWLRAFVAVVDGGSLSAAAPLVHRSQPAVSMQIRKLEDAVGRAVLLRGPRHLALTPTGTELLGYARRLLALHHETLEALHGPVLSGRVRLGVPDDYA
;
A
#
# COMPACT_ATOMS: atom_id res chain seq x y z
N MET A 1 -6.50 4.35 -25.29
CA MET A 1 -5.46 4.19 -24.31
C MET A 1 -5.94 3.41 -23.12
N ASN A 2 -5.14 2.48 -22.65
CA ASN A 2 -5.54 1.67 -21.54
C ASN A 2 -5.00 2.23 -20.25
N HIS A 3 -5.88 2.37 -19.29
CA HIS A 3 -5.48 2.77 -17.97
C HIS A 3 -5.64 1.58 -17.04
N THR A 4 -4.63 1.33 -16.28
CA THR A 4 -4.69 0.28 -15.27
C THR A 4 -4.94 0.97 -13.94
N ASP A 5 -5.96 0.51 -13.24
CA ASP A 5 -6.25 1.06 -11.93
C ASP A 5 -5.14 0.73 -10.96
N LEU A 6 -4.88 1.63 -10.04
CA LEU A 6 -3.95 1.35 -8.97
C LEU A 6 -4.59 0.38 -8.00
N GLN A 7 -3.80 -0.60 -7.56
CA GLN A 7 -4.27 -1.53 -6.56
C GLN A 7 -3.70 -1.13 -5.21
N LEU A 8 -4.52 -1.21 -4.18
CA LEU A 8 -4.06 -0.85 -2.84
C LEU A 8 -2.87 -1.69 -2.39
N ASP A 9 -2.83 -2.97 -2.79
CA ASP A 9 -1.71 -3.83 -2.43
C ASP A 9 -0.39 -3.32 -3.01
N TRP A 10 -0.43 -2.74 -4.21
CA TRP A 10 0.79 -2.18 -4.80
C TRP A 10 1.24 -0.96 -4.01
N LEU A 11 0.28 -0.14 -3.56
CA LEU A 11 0.58 1.04 -2.76
C LEU A 11 1.14 0.64 -1.40
N ARG A 12 0.60 -0.42 -0.80
CA ARG A 12 1.14 -0.94 0.46
C ARG A 12 2.58 -1.41 0.29
N ALA A 13 2.83 -2.12 -0.79
CA ALA A 13 4.19 -2.59 -1.06
C ALA A 13 5.15 -1.42 -1.24
N PHE A 14 4.72 -0.40 -1.98
CA PHE A 14 5.54 0.77 -2.22
C PHE A 14 5.87 1.50 -0.91
N VAL A 15 4.85 1.77 -0.10
CA VAL A 15 5.07 2.45 1.18
C VAL A 15 5.98 1.61 2.08
N ALA A 16 5.78 0.29 2.10
CA ALA A 16 6.62 -0.59 2.90
C ALA A 16 8.08 -0.55 2.46
N VAL A 17 8.31 -0.50 1.15
CA VAL A 17 9.69 -0.40 0.63
C VAL A 17 10.33 0.91 1.07
N VAL A 18 9.58 2.01 0.99
CA VAL A 18 10.09 3.31 1.40
C VAL A 18 10.38 3.32 2.89
N ASP A 19 9.44 2.85 3.70
CA ASP A 19 9.59 2.86 5.15
C ASP A 19 10.65 1.88 5.64
N GLY A 20 10.74 0.72 4.98
CA GLY A 20 11.71 -0.29 5.37
C GLY A 20 13.10 -0.06 4.80
N GLY A 21 13.19 0.70 3.74
CA GLY A 21 14.47 1.04 3.13
C GLY A 21 14.98 0.05 2.10
N SER A 22 14.30 -1.08 1.89
CA SER A 22 14.71 -2.06 0.90
C SER A 22 13.55 -2.99 0.59
N LEU A 23 13.67 -3.72 -0.52
CA LEU A 23 12.68 -4.73 -0.87
C LEU A 23 12.66 -5.85 0.18
N SER A 24 13.83 -6.24 0.65
CA SER A 24 13.92 -7.31 1.66
C SER A 24 13.24 -6.90 2.96
N ALA A 25 13.44 -5.66 3.39
CA ALA A 25 12.82 -5.18 4.62
C ALA A 25 11.31 -5.04 4.47
N ALA A 26 10.84 -4.71 3.27
CA ALA A 26 9.42 -4.54 3.02
C ALA A 26 8.65 -5.85 3.04
N ALA A 27 9.27 -6.93 2.60
CA ALA A 27 8.58 -8.21 2.42
C ALA A 27 7.81 -8.65 3.66
N PRO A 28 8.43 -8.73 4.85
CA PRO A 28 7.66 -9.13 6.03
C PRO A 28 6.60 -8.12 6.45
N LEU A 29 6.79 -6.84 6.11
CA LEU A 29 5.81 -5.82 6.48
C LEU A 29 4.49 -6.00 5.76
N VAL A 30 4.51 -6.60 4.57
CA VAL A 30 3.30 -6.84 3.81
C VAL A 30 2.99 -8.34 3.69
N HIS A 31 3.70 -9.16 4.45
CA HIS A 31 3.49 -10.61 4.50
C HIS A 31 3.64 -11.26 3.13
N ARG A 32 4.67 -10.86 2.39
CA ARG A 32 4.94 -11.39 1.06
C ARG A 32 6.43 -11.65 0.90
N SER A 33 6.77 -12.43 -0.13
CA SER A 33 8.16 -12.66 -0.45
C SER A 33 8.76 -11.43 -1.14
N GLN A 34 10.08 -11.34 -1.14
CA GLN A 34 10.75 -10.25 -1.83
C GLN A 34 10.41 -10.22 -3.34
N PRO A 35 10.42 -11.35 -4.05
CA PRO A 35 10.04 -11.32 -5.47
C PRO A 35 8.61 -10.83 -5.67
N ALA A 36 7.69 -11.16 -4.77
CA ALA A 36 6.32 -10.69 -4.88
C ALA A 36 6.24 -9.18 -4.70
N VAL A 37 6.97 -8.63 -3.72
CA VAL A 37 7.03 -7.18 -3.52
C VAL A 37 7.61 -6.50 -4.76
N SER A 38 8.69 -7.05 -5.31
CA SER A 38 9.31 -6.51 -6.51
C SER A 38 8.32 -6.48 -7.67
N MET A 39 7.53 -7.55 -7.82
CA MET A 39 6.51 -7.62 -8.87
C MET A 39 5.44 -6.56 -8.67
N GLN A 40 5.01 -6.35 -7.42
CA GLN A 40 3.99 -5.35 -7.15
C GLN A 40 4.49 -3.94 -7.46
N ILE A 41 5.75 -3.66 -7.14
CA ILE A 41 6.35 -2.36 -7.50
C ILE A 41 6.37 -2.19 -9.02
N ARG A 42 6.73 -3.24 -9.75
CA ARG A 42 6.78 -3.17 -11.20
C ARG A 42 5.40 -2.90 -11.79
N LYS A 43 4.37 -3.57 -11.26
CA LYS A 43 3.01 -3.34 -11.71
C LYS A 43 2.57 -1.90 -11.41
N LEU A 44 2.97 -1.39 -10.26
CA LEU A 44 2.68 -0.02 -9.90
C LEU A 44 3.33 0.95 -10.88
N GLU A 45 4.60 0.72 -11.21
CA GLU A 45 5.30 1.57 -12.17
C GLU A 45 4.67 1.50 -13.55
N ASP A 46 4.22 0.31 -13.95
CA ASP A 46 3.53 0.16 -15.24
C ASP A 46 2.23 0.95 -15.25
N ALA A 47 1.48 0.92 -14.16
CA ALA A 47 0.21 1.64 -14.08
C ALA A 47 0.44 3.16 -14.07
N VAL A 48 1.45 3.61 -13.37
CA VAL A 48 1.80 5.05 -13.31
C VAL A 48 2.43 5.52 -14.61
N GLY A 49 3.12 4.63 -15.29
CA GLY A 49 3.81 4.95 -16.53
C GLY A 49 5.20 5.53 -16.33
N ARG A 50 5.72 5.48 -15.11
CA ARG A 50 7.04 6.00 -14.78
C ARG A 50 7.63 5.22 -13.63
N ALA A 51 8.96 5.24 -13.54
CA ALA A 51 9.63 4.64 -12.41
C ALA A 51 9.34 5.45 -11.16
N VAL A 52 9.11 4.78 -10.05
CA VAL A 52 8.90 5.42 -8.76
C VAL A 52 10.10 5.22 -7.84
N LEU A 53 10.93 4.23 -8.13
CA LEU A 53 12.13 3.95 -7.37
C LEU A 53 13.34 3.94 -8.28
N LEU A 54 14.45 4.47 -7.77
CA LEU A 54 15.77 4.32 -8.38
C LEU A 54 16.48 3.28 -7.55
N ARG A 55 16.98 2.24 -8.22
CA ARG A 55 17.62 1.14 -7.53
C ARG A 55 19.13 1.24 -7.72
N GLY A 56 19.80 1.53 -6.65
CA GLY A 56 21.25 1.53 -6.64
C GLY A 56 21.77 0.26 -6.02
N PRO A 57 23.09 0.05 -6.07
CA PRO A 57 23.67 -1.17 -5.52
C PRO A 57 23.57 -1.26 -4.00
N ARG A 58 23.32 -0.16 -3.32
CA ARG A 58 23.34 -0.17 -1.86
C ARG A 58 22.05 0.30 -1.22
N HIS A 59 21.25 1.05 -1.94
CA HIS A 59 20.04 1.59 -1.35
C HIS A 59 19.06 1.97 -2.45
N LEU A 60 17.84 2.23 -2.03
CA LEU A 60 16.79 2.69 -2.90
C LEU A 60 16.59 4.18 -2.67
N ALA A 61 16.23 4.86 -3.72
CA ALA A 61 15.85 6.27 -3.63
C ALA A 61 14.57 6.46 -4.41
N LEU A 62 13.82 7.49 -4.04
CA LEU A 62 12.60 7.82 -4.78
C LEU A 62 12.95 8.67 -5.99
N THR A 63 12.23 8.42 -7.09
CA THR A 63 12.22 9.36 -8.21
C THR A 63 11.34 10.53 -7.82
N PRO A 64 11.36 11.64 -8.58
CA PRO A 64 10.39 12.72 -8.34
C PRO A 64 8.95 12.23 -8.41
N THR A 65 8.65 11.32 -9.36
CA THR A 65 7.32 10.72 -9.44
C THR A 65 7.03 9.90 -8.19
N GLY A 66 8.02 9.15 -7.71
CA GLY A 66 7.84 8.36 -6.50
C GLY A 66 7.58 9.22 -5.27
N THR A 67 8.28 10.35 -5.15
CA THR A 67 8.04 11.27 -4.04
C THR A 67 6.61 11.79 -4.07
N GLU A 68 6.14 12.16 -5.23
CA GLU A 68 4.77 12.64 -5.38
C GLU A 68 3.76 11.53 -5.09
N LEU A 69 4.00 10.35 -5.65
CA LEU A 69 3.12 9.21 -5.42
C LEU A 69 3.06 8.82 -3.96
N LEU A 70 4.18 8.91 -3.25
CA LEU A 70 4.20 8.52 -1.84
C LEU A 70 3.19 9.29 -1.01
N GLY A 71 3.08 10.59 -1.26
CA GLY A 71 2.08 11.41 -0.55
C GLY A 71 0.67 10.93 -0.82
N TYR A 72 0.36 10.67 -2.09
CA TYR A 72 -0.96 10.15 -2.46
C TYR A 72 -1.18 8.75 -1.92
N ALA A 73 -0.17 7.90 -1.98
CA ALA A 73 -0.30 6.52 -1.50
C ALA A 73 -0.66 6.50 -0.01
N ARG A 74 0.02 7.31 0.78
CA ARG A 74 -0.28 7.36 2.21
C ARG A 74 -1.71 7.83 2.46
N ARG A 75 -2.17 8.82 1.70
CA ARG A 75 -3.54 9.32 1.88
C ARG A 75 -4.58 8.31 1.42
N LEU A 76 -4.32 7.64 0.31
CA LEU A 76 -5.25 6.61 -0.19
C LEU A 76 -5.36 5.45 0.79
N LEU A 77 -4.24 5.01 1.34
CA LEU A 77 -4.26 3.91 2.31
C LEU A 77 -4.93 4.35 3.61
N ALA A 78 -4.67 5.58 4.04
CA ALA A 78 -5.32 6.10 5.24
C ALA A 78 -6.82 6.20 5.05
N LEU A 79 -7.26 6.68 3.89
CA LEU A 79 -8.70 6.81 3.61
C LEU A 79 -9.35 5.44 3.51
N HIS A 80 -8.66 4.47 2.91
CA HIS A 80 -9.15 3.10 2.84
C HIS A 80 -9.38 2.56 4.25
N HIS A 81 -8.39 2.73 5.12
CA HIS A 81 -8.48 2.27 6.50
C HIS A 81 -9.62 2.98 7.24
N GLU A 82 -9.69 4.29 7.08
CA GLU A 82 -10.75 5.10 7.70
C GLU A 82 -12.13 4.63 7.25
N THR A 83 -12.26 4.32 5.96
CA THR A 83 -13.54 3.85 5.40
C THR A 83 -13.99 2.56 6.07
N LEU A 84 -13.08 1.61 6.23
CA LEU A 84 -13.43 0.36 6.87
C LEU A 84 -13.78 0.56 8.33
N GLU A 85 -13.04 1.41 9.03
CA GLU A 85 -13.35 1.69 10.42
C GLU A 85 -14.71 2.35 10.58
N ALA A 86 -15.03 3.28 9.69
CA ALA A 86 -16.32 3.98 9.76
C ALA A 86 -17.48 3.02 9.51
N LEU A 87 -17.30 2.10 8.55
CA LEU A 87 -18.38 1.19 8.18
C LEU A 87 -18.53 0.03 9.15
N HIS A 88 -17.44 -0.39 9.79
CA HIS A 88 -17.51 -1.46 10.78
C HIS A 88 -17.92 -0.95 12.14
N GLY A 89 -17.93 0.37 12.33
CA GLY A 89 -18.24 0.96 13.62
C GLY A 89 -17.08 0.88 14.56
N PRO A 90 -17.23 1.50 15.73
CA PRO A 90 -16.16 1.48 16.72
C PRO A 90 -15.97 0.06 17.19
N VAL A 91 -14.80 -0.31 17.11
CA VAL A 91 -14.52 -1.60 17.53
C VAL A 91 -14.35 -1.57 18.92
N LEU A 92 -14.63 -1.38 19.49
CA LEU A 92 -14.50 -1.27 20.55
C LEU A 92 -14.28 -1.96 21.33
N SER A 93 -13.86 -1.78 21.45
CA SER A 93 -13.53 -2.21 22.36
C SER A 93 -14.39 -2.93 22.96
N GLY A 94 -14.56 -3.69 22.72
CA GLY A 94 -15.30 -4.44 23.28
C GLY A 94 -16.65 -4.45 22.98
N ARG A 95 -17.24 -4.15 22.33
CA ARG A 95 -18.47 -4.22 22.13
C ARG A 95 -18.86 -4.61 20.99
N VAL A 96 -19.30 -5.01 20.76
CA VAL A 96 -19.52 -5.42 19.84
C VAL A 96 -20.43 -5.47 19.21
N ARG A 97 -20.96 -5.37 18.98
CA ARG A 97 -21.61 -5.42 18.37
C ARG A 97 -22.35 -5.92 17.91
N LEU A 98 -23.19 -5.97 18.02
CA LEU A 98 -23.74 -6.34 17.46
C LEU A 98 -24.18 -6.36 16.64
N GLY A 99 -24.55 -6.33 16.40
CA GLY A 99 -24.70 -6.28 15.47
C GLY A 99 -24.87 -6.41 14.88
N VAL A 100 -25.17 -6.22 14.77
CA VAL A 100 -24.99 -6.24 13.93
C VAL A 100 -24.94 -6.85 13.38
N PRO A 101 -25.40 -6.98 13.41
CA PRO A 101 -25.11 -7.46 12.63
C PRO A 101 -24.85 -8.16 12.10
N ASP A 102 -24.86 -8.13 12.04
CA ASP A 102 -24.32 -8.55 11.39
C ASP A 102 -24.16 -8.90 10.86
N ASP A 103 -24.47 -8.62 10.97
CA ASP A 103 -24.17 -8.64 10.35
C ASP A 103 -23.91 -8.51 10.07
N TYR A 104 -24.21 -8.14 10.20
CA TYR A 104 -23.80 -7.88 9.86
C TYR A 104 -23.57 -8.21 9.72
N ALA A 105 -23.79 -8.03 9.89
CA ALA A 105 -23.39 -8.24 9.68
C ALA A 105 -23.14 -8.46 9.44
#